data_a3c9ef36ade432cec4ee12557a5ac41b
#
_entry.id   a3c9ef36ade432cec4ee12557a5ac41b
#
_cell.length_a   1.000
_cell.length_b   1.000
_cell.length_c   1.000
_cell.angle_alpha   90.00
_cell.angle_beta   90.00
_cell.angle_gamma   90.00
#
_symmetry.space_group_name_H-M   'P 1'
#
loop_
_entity.id
_entity.type
_entity.pdbx_description
1 polymer ?
#
loop_
_entity_poly.entity_id
_entity_poly.type
_entity_poly.pdbx_seq_one_letter_code
_entity_poly.pdbx_strand_id
1 'polypeptide(L)'
;MLLRDGSQEPIDDLEYDYMVHLAHDFELIYEGESQKREERHIAQTLQIGMRNSLGDVPGIATDSVYLSATNSALVGGDFYTLIRLPDDCAVMILGDVSGKGIEAASMSALVKTALTAYAWEGAGPARMARSLNSMLMGFSRVETFVTAFIAKIDLKAGRATYCSAGHPPTMVIRPSSKPLGGGETRGGEVELLGCQSGVIGAFESMVYETGAFTFAPGDMLFMYTDGTIEARDRSGAFFGEQRLRDLLLSVSGEGVSGICGKVLGELDRFTDSALDDDIALVSLEFLRGRS
;
A
#
# COMPACT_ATOMS: atom_id res chain seq x y z
N MET A 1 -31.06 -37.53 8.87
CA MET A 1 -31.97 -38.68 9.10
C MET A 1 -31.27 -39.63 10.05
N LEU A 2 -31.69 -39.66 11.31
CA LEU A 2 -31.21 -40.64 12.30
C LEU A 2 -31.98 -41.92 12.08
N LEU A 3 -31.29 -42.98 11.67
CA LEU A 3 -31.86 -44.33 11.53
C LEU A 3 -31.72 -45.05 12.86
N ARG A 4 -32.84 -45.34 13.53
CA ARG A 4 -32.86 -46.29 14.66
C ARG A 4 -33.10 -47.68 14.14
N ASP A 5 -32.48 -48.65 14.76
CA ASP A 5 -32.82 -50.06 14.50
C ASP A 5 -34.11 -50.43 15.21
N GLY A 6 -34.84 -51.46 14.75
CA GLY A 6 -36.16 -51.83 15.24
C GLY A 6 -36.20 -52.41 16.68
N SER A 7 -35.08 -52.38 17.42
CA SER A 7 -34.98 -52.82 18.82
C SER A 7 -35.04 -51.70 19.84
N GLN A 8 -35.08 -50.41 19.38
CA GLN A 8 -35.09 -49.25 20.27
C GLN A 8 -36.52 -48.78 20.54
N GLU A 9 -36.74 -48.23 21.75
CA GLU A 9 -38.04 -47.63 22.12
C GLU A 9 -38.42 -46.47 21.18
N PRO A 10 -39.72 -46.19 20.95
CA PRO A 10 -40.17 -45.02 20.17
C PRO A 10 -39.59 -43.73 20.73
N ILE A 11 -39.32 -42.77 19.85
CA ILE A 11 -38.88 -41.40 20.23
C ILE A 11 -40.02 -40.79 21.07
N ASP A 12 -39.72 -40.38 22.30
CA ASP A 12 -40.64 -39.63 23.13
C ASP A 12 -40.73 -38.14 22.73
N ASP A 13 -41.73 -37.41 23.27
CA ASP A 13 -41.96 -36.01 22.93
C ASP A 13 -40.73 -35.15 23.33
N LEU A 14 -40.02 -35.48 24.40
CA LEU A 14 -38.88 -34.72 24.85
C LEU A 14 -37.65 -34.90 23.92
N GLU A 15 -37.42 -36.15 23.48
CA GLU A 15 -36.38 -36.48 22.48
C GLU A 15 -36.68 -35.78 21.12
N TYR A 16 -37.97 -35.74 20.73
CA TYR A 16 -38.41 -35.07 19.50
C TYR A 16 -38.16 -33.56 19.59
N ASP A 17 -38.60 -32.91 20.68
CA ASP A 17 -38.32 -31.49 20.89
C ASP A 17 -36.85 -31.15 20.92
N TYR A 18 -36.04 -31.98 21.58
CA TYR A 18 -34.57 -31.79 21.58
C TYR A 18 -33.98 -31.88 20.18
N MET A 19 -34.42 -32.86 19.37
CA MET A 19 -33.93 -33.00 17.99
C MET A 19 -34.34 -31.81 17.10
N VAL A 20 -35.56 -31.26 17.29
CA VAL A 20 -36.04 -30.07 16.56
C VAL A 20 -35.20 -28.87 16.92
N HIS A 21 -34.90 -28.64 18.20
CA HIS A 21 -34.03 -27.54 18.63
C HIS A 21 -32.62 -27.72 18.10
N LEU A 22 -32.05 -28.90 18.14
CA LEU A 22 -30.73 -29.21 17.61
C LEU A 22 -30.65 -28.98 16.08
N ALA A 23 -31.70 -29.39 15.35
CA ALA A 23 -31.78 -29.13 13.90
C ALA A 23 -31.84 -27.62 13.57
N HIS A 24 -32.61 -26.88 14.37
CA HIS A 24 -32.69 -25.43 14.22
C HIS A 24 -31.36 -24.73 14.51
N ASP A 25 -30.66 -25.12 15.58
CA ASP A 25 -29.33 -24.58 15.92
C ASP A 25 -28.30 -24.90 14.82
N PHE A 26 -28.33 -26.11 14.25
CA PHE A 26 -27.50 -26.47 13.10
C PHE A 26 -27.82 -25.66 11.85
N GLU A 27 -29.09 -25.38 11.59
CA GLU A 27 -29.53 -24.57 10.46
C GLU A 27 -29.00 -23.12 10.59
N LEU A 28 -29.13 -22.51 11.77
CA LEU A 28 -28.59 -21.17 12.06
C LEU A 28 -27.06 -21.10 11.93
N ILE A 29 -26.36 -22.11 12.42
CA ILE A 29 -24.90 -22.19 12.27
C ILE A 29 -24.50 -22.35 10.79
N TYR A 30 -25.20 -23.21 10.05
CA TYR A 30 -24.92 -23.46 8.64
C TYR A 30 -25.21 -22.24 7.77
N GLU A 31 -26.31 -21.54 7.99
CA GLU A 31 -26.64 -20.28 7.30
C GLU A 31 -25.60 -19.19 7.60
N GLY A 32 -25.20 -19.03 8.87
CA GLY A 32 -24.17 -18.08 9.26
C GLY A 32 -22.79 -18.39 8.64
N GLU A 33 -22.42 -19.65 8.52
CA GLU A 33 -21.16 -20.04 7.84
C GLU A 33 -21.24 -19.88 6.32
N SER A 34 -22.39 -20.14 5.72
CA SER A 34 -22.65 -19.97 4.29
C SER A 34 -22.56 -18.49 3.89
N GLN A 35 -23.19 -17.62 4.66
CA GLN A 35 -23.14 -16.17 4.44
C GLN A 35 -21.71 -15.63 4.58
N LYS A 36 -20.97 -16.06 5.60
CA LYS A 36 -19.55 -15.70 5.76
C LYS A 36 -18.66 -16.19 4.61
N ARG A 37 -18.96 -17.34 4.02
CA ARG A 37 -18.24 -17.85 2.84
C ARG A 37 -18.54 -17.04 1.61
N GLU A 38 -19.78 -16.64 1.39
CA GLU A 38 -20.18 -15.81 0.26
C GLU A 38 -19.59 -14.41 0.37
N GLU A 39 -19.64 -13.78 1.54
CA GLU A 39 -18.97 -12.50 1.82
C GLU A 39 -17.45 -12.59 1.56
N ARG A 40 -16.79 -13.66 2.01
CA ARG A 40 -15.37 -13.90 1.72
C ARG A 40 -15.10 -14.09 0.23
N HIS A 41 -15.96 -14.79 -0.48
CA HIS A 41 -15.80 -15.02 -1.92
C HIS A 41 -15.98 -13.72 -2.71
N ILE A 42 -16.97 -12.92 -2.36
CA ILE A 42 -17.18 -11.57 -2.94
C ILE A 42 -15.97 -10.69 -2.66
N ALA A 43 -15.50 -10.65 -1.41
CA ALA A 43 -14.31 -9.91 -1.02
C ALA A 43 -13.07 -10.37 -1.81
N GLN A 44 -12.82 -11.68 -1.93
CA GLN A 44 -11.71 -12.21 -2.72
C GLN A 44 -11.82 -11.89 -4.20
N THR A 45 -13.01 -11.90 -4.78
CA THR A 45 -13.23 -11.58 -6.20
C THR A 45 -12.98 -10.09 -6.46
N LEU A 46 -13.44 -9.22 -5.57
CA LEU A 46 -13.16 -7.78 -5.62
C LEU A 46 -11.66 -7.52 -5.43
N GLN A 47 -10.99 -8.25 -4.55
CA GLN A 47 -9.55 -8.15 -4.27
C GLN A 47 -8.66 -8.43 -5.48
N ILE A 48 -9.06 -9.32 -6.40
CA ILE A 48 -8.27 -9.61 -7.61
C ILE A 48 -8.13 -8.35 -8.49
N GLY A 49 -9.17 -7.50 -8.58
CA GLY A 49 -9.12 -6.21 -9.27
C GLY A 49 -8.37 -5.11 -8.49
N MET A 50 -8.20 -5.29 -7.18
CA MET A 50 -7.62 -4.32 -6.25
C MET A 50 -6.13 -4.56 -5.97
N ARG A 51 -5.53 -5.63 -6.51
CA ARG A 51 -4.17 -6.04 -6.18
C ARG A 51 -3.16 -4.91 -6.41
N ASN A 52 -2.38 -4.64 -5.38
CA ASN A 52 -1.19 -3.80 -5.51
C ASN A 52 -0.24 -4.47 -6.51
N SER A 53 0.25 -3.72 -7.49
CA SER A 53 1.11 -4.26 -8.54
C SER A 53 2.14 -3.23 -8.98
N LEU A 54 3.37 -3.70 -9.15
CA LEU A 54 4.42 -2.94 -9.80
C LEU A 54 4.58 -3.48 -11.22
N GLY A 55 4.18 -2.68 -12.21
CA GLY A 55 4.35 -3.03 -13.61
C GLY A 55 5.83 -3.12 -13.98
N ASP A 56 6.15 -3.98 -14.95
CA ASP A 56 7.51 -4.07 -15.49
C ASP A 56 7.83 -2.81 -16.31
N VAL A 57 8.80 -2.04 -15.84
CA VAL A 57 9.28 -0.81 -16.50
C VAL A 57 10.76 -0.98 -16.80
N PRO A 58 11.14 -1.10 -18.08
CA PRO A 58 12.56 -1.17 -18.45
C PRO A 58 13.34 0.02 -17.89
N GLY A 59 14.41 -0.24 -17.16
CA GLY A 59 15.20 0.80 -16.50
C GLY A 59 14.82 1.06 -15.04
N ILE A 60 13.82 0.34 -14.50
CA ILE A 60 13.48 0.36 -13.08
C ILE A 60 13.49 -1.08 -12.54
N ALA A 61 14.24 -1.36 -11.48
CA ALA A 61 14.04 -2.55 -10.66
C ALA A 61 13.18 -2.19 -9.44
N THR A 62 12.40 -3.14 -8.96
CA THR A 62 11.41 -2.88 -7.91
C THR A 62 11.50 -3.89 -6.78
N ASP A 63 11.20 -3.45 -5.57
CA ASP A 63 10.92 -4.31 -4.42
C ASP A 63 9.71 -3.74 -3.66
N SER A 64 8.88 -4.61 -3.10
CA SER A 64 7.73 -4.17 -2.32
C SER A 64 7.30 -5.20 -1.29
N VAL A 65 6.75 -4.69 -0.20
CA VAL A 65 6.07 -5.47 0.83
C VAL A 65 4.74 -4.79 1.15
N TYR A 66 3.70 -5.59 1.30
CA TYR A 66 2.41 -5.17 1.79
C TYR A 66 1.95 -6.09 2.92
N LEU A 67 1.59 -5.51 4.05
CA LEU A 67 0.96 -6.22 5.17
C LEU A 67 -0.30 -5.48 5.59
N SER A 68 -1.38 -6.23 5.79
CA SER A 68 -2.59 -5.69 6.40
C SER A 68 -2.64 -6.06 7.87
N ALA A 69 -2.93 -5.10 8.73
CA ALA A 69 -3.13 -5.30 10.17
C ALA A 69 -4.35 -6.17 10.47
N THR A 70 -5.28 -6.31 9.53
CA THR A 70 -6.49 -7.12 9.69
C THR A 70 -6.28 -8.51 9.15
N ASN A 71 -6.10 -9.52 10.03
CA ASN A 71 -5.90 -10.94 9.69
C ASN A 71 -6.99 -11.57 8.80
N SER A 72 -8.13 -10.92 8.61
CA SER A 72 -9.26 -11.39 7.80
C SER A 72 -9.41 -10.69 6.45
N ALA A 73 -8.68 -9.61 6.18
CA ALA A 73 -8.76 -8.87 4.93
C ALA A 73 -7.39 -8.84 4.25
N LEU A 74 -7.31 -9.41 3.05
CA LEU A 74 -6.12 -9.32 2.17
C LEU A 74 -5.94 -7.93 1.56
N VAL A 75 -6.77 -6.94 1.92
CA VAL A 75 -6.78 -5.57 1.37
C VAL A 75 -7.15 -4.58 2.45
N GLY A 76 -6.32 -3.56 2.64
CA GLY A 76 -6.55 -2.40 3.51
C GLY A 76 -6.77 -1.11 2.72
N GLY A 77 -6.59 0.03 3.38
CA GLY A 77 -6.60 1.37 2.78
C GLY A 77 -5.40 1.64 1.89
N ASP A 78 -4.26 1.03 2.20
CA ASP A 78 -3.00 1.19 1.49
C ASP A 78 -3.02 0.64 0.07
N PHE A 79 -2.58 1.43 -0.89
CA PHE A 79 -2.50 1.03 -2.30
C PHE A 79 -1.24 1.55 -2.97
N TYR A 80 -0.74 0.78 -3.94
CA TYR A 80 0.34 1.25 -4.81
C TYR A 80 0.23 0.65 -6.21
N THR A 81 0.82 1.36 -7.17
CA THR A 81 0.99 0.86 -8.54
C THR A 81 2.13 1.58 -9.24
N LEU A 82 2.87 0.85 -10.06
CA LEU A 82 3.83 1.40 -11.01
C LEU A 82 3.29 1.15 -12.43
N ILE A 83 3.13 2.21 -13.21
CA ILE A 83 2.53 2.18 -14.53
C ILE A 83 3.60 2.57 -15.55
N ARG A 84 3.84 1.70 -16.52
CA ARG A 84 4.65 2.05 -17.68
C ARG A 84 3.82 2.89 -18.63
N LEU A 85 4.35 4.05 -19.02
CA LEU A 85 3.80 4.91 -20.05
C LEU A 85 4.68 4.89 -21.31
N PRO A 86 4.19 5.40 -22.47
CA PRO A 86 5.02 5.64 -23.64
C PRO A 86 6.23 6.56 -23.36
N ASP A 87 7.16 6.63 -24.32
CA ASP A 87 8.30 7.56 -24.34
C ASP A 87 9.25 7.45 -23.14
N ASP A 88 9.53 6.20 -22.69
CA ASP A 88 10.39 5.91 -21.53
C ASP A 88 9.94 6.63 -20.24
N CYS A 89 8.63 6.80 -20.11
CA CYS A 89 8.01 7.37 -18.92
C CYS A 89 7.34 6.30 -18.06
N ALA A 90 7.28 6.58 -16.76
CA ALA A 90 6.50 5.79 -15.80
C ALA A 90 5.77 6.70 -14.82
N VAL A 91 4.71 6.18 -14.20
CA VAL A 91 4.05 6.83 -13.07
C VAL A 91 4.04 5.87 -11.90
N MET A 92 4.58 6.30 -10.78
CA MET A 92 4.48 5.62 -9.49
C MET A 92 3.44 6.31 -8.63
N ILE A 93 2.56 5.52 -8.04
CA ILE A 93 1.53 5.95 -7.11
C ILE A 93 1.62 5.06 -5.87
N LEU A 94 1.71 5.67 -4.70
CA LEU A 94 1.52 5.04 -3.39
C LEU A 94 0.59 5.93 -2.59
N GLY A 95 -0.34 5.36 -1.85
CA GLY A 95 -1.24 6.14 -1.00
C GLY A 95 -1.99 5.27 -0.01
N ASP A 96 -2.69 5.95 0.89
CA ASP A 96 -3.55 5.36 1.88
C ASP A 96 -4.90 6.07 1.92
N VAL A 97 -5.95 5.30 2.10
CA VAL A 97 -7.33 5.76 2.25
C VAL A 97 -7.72 5.68 3.72
N SER A 98 -8.13 6.81 4.30
CA SER A 98 -8.58 6.86 5.69
C SER A 98 -9.70 5.89 5.97
N GLY A 99 -9.57 5.11 7.05
CA GLY A 99 -10.53 4.09 7.47
C GLY A 99 -9.97 2.67 7.37
N LYS A 100 -10.79 1.69 7.74
CA LYS A 100 -10.38 0.27 7.77
C LYS A 100 -11.45 -0.63 7.15
N GLY A 101 -11.05 -1.81 6.72
CA GLY A 101 -11.96 -2.82 6.21
C GLY A 101 -12.40 -2.63 4.75
N ILE A 102 -13.55 -3.20 4.41
CA ILE A 102 -14.04 -3.31 3.02
C ILE A 102 -14.32 -1.94 2.38
N GLU A 103 -14.77 -0.96 3.16
CA GLU A 103 -15.07 0.38 2.65
C GLU A 103 -13.79 1.10 2.22
N ALA A 104 -12.75 1.10 3.07
CA ALA A 104 -11.44 1.67 2.74
C ALA A 104 -10.82 0.94 1.54
N ALA A 105 -10.89 -0.38 1.51
CA ALA A 105 -10.41 -1.19 0.39
C ALA A 105 -11.11 -0.88 -0.93
N SER A 106 -12.44 -0.72 -0.92
CA SER A 106 -13.23 -0.35 -2.09
C SER A 106 -12.85 1.05 -2.60
N MET A 107 -12.64 1.98 -1.68
CA MET A 107 -12.22 3.34 -2.01
C MET A 107 -10.79 3.35 -2.56
N SER A 108 -9.87 2.59 -1.99
CA SER A 108 -8.48 2.49 -2.49
C SER A 108 -8.43 1.97 -3.93
N ALA A 109 -9.29 1.01 -4.30
CA ALA A 109 -9.41 0.55 -5.68
C ALA A 109 -9.93 1.63 -6.63
N LEU A 110 -10.95 2.37 -6.22
CA LEU A 110 -11.52 3.48 -6.99
C LEU A 110 -10.45 4.56 -7.22
N VAL A 111 -9.77 4.97 -6.16
CA VAL A 111 -8.70 5.98 -6.18
C VAL A 111 -7.56 5.56 -7.10
N LYS A 112 -7.06 4.33 -6.92
CA LYS A 112 -6.00 3.76 -7.76
C LYS A 112 -6.40 3.73 -9.24
N THR A 113 -7.63 3.33 -9.54
CA THR A 113 -8.16 3.28 -10.92
C THR A 113 -8.26 4.68 -11.52
N ALA A 114 -8.79 5.66 -10.78
CA ALA A 114 -8.91 7.03 -11.25
C ALA A 114 -7.54 7.66 -11.52
N LEU A 115 -6.58 7.51 -10.59
CA LEU A 115 -5.22 8.01 -10.76
C LEU A 115 -4.52 7.34 -11.95
N THR A 116 -4.73 6.03 -12.16
CA THR A 116 -4.21 5.31 -13.33
C THR A 116 -4.78 5.89 -14.63
N ALA A 117 -6.07 6.16 -14.69
CA ALA A 117 -6.69 6.77 -15.86
C ALA A 117 -6.11 8.16 -16.15
N TYR A 118 -5.96 9.00 -15.14
CA TYR A 118 -5.35 10.34 -15.30
C TYR A 118 -3.88 10.26 -15.74
N ALA A 119 -3.14 9.25 -15.31
CA ALA A 119 -1.77 9.01 -15.77
C ALA A 119 -1.73 8.70 -17.28
N TRP A 120 -2.63 7.86 -17.77
CA TRP A 120 -2.76 7.55 -19.20
C TRP A 120 -3.22 8.73 -20.05
N GLU A 121 -4.00 9.66 -19.49
CA GLU A 121 -4.34 10.93 -20.12
C GLU A 121 -3.15 11.91 -20.18
N GLY A 122 -2.00 11.56 -19.61
CA GLY A 122 -0.79 12.38 -19.59
C GLY A 122 -0.80 13.48 -18.54
N ALA A 123 -1.72 13.45 -17.57
CA ALA A 123 -1.77 14.43 -16.49
C ALA A 123 -0.47 14.41 -15.65
N GLY A 124 -0.02 15.57 -15.22
CA GLY A 124 1.07 15.69 -14.24
C GLY A 124 0.58 15.41 -12.81
N PRO A 125 1.50 15.09 -11.87
CA PRO A 125 1.15 14.62 -10.52
C PRO A 125 0.18 15.53 -9.76
N ALA A 126 0.45 16.83 -9.71
CA ALA A 126 -0.44 17.78 -9.03
C ALA A 126 -1.82 17.92 -9.70
N ARG A 127 -1.90 17.76 -11.04
CA ARG A 127 -3.17 17.73 -11.75
C ARG A 127 -3.95 16.45 -11.44
N MET A 128 -3.27 15.32 -11.33
CA MET A 128 -3.87 14.04 -10.93
C MET A 128 -4.49 14.14 -9.54
N ALA A 129 -3.74 14.67 -8.56
CA ALA A 129 -4.23 14.92 -7.20
C ALA A 129 -5.45 15.85 -7.17
N ARG A 130 -5.40 16.96 -7.93
CA ARG A 130 -6.53 17.91 -8.03
C ARG A 130 -7.77 17.28 -8.65
N SER A 131 -7.61 16.51 -9.73
CA SER A 131 -8.73 15.83 -10.39
C SER A 131 -9.36 14.80 -9.47
N LEU A 132 -8.56 14.04 -8.72
CA LEU A 132 -9.03 13.11 -7.71
C LEU A 132 -9.77 13.84 -6.58
N ASN A 133 -9.23 14.96 -6.08
CA ASN A 133 -9.90 15.77 -5.06
C ASN A 133 -11.29 16.21 -5.52
N SER A 134 -11.40 16.77 -6.72
CA SER A 134 -12.69 17.20 -7.29
C SER A 134 -13.66 16.03 -7.45
N MET A 135 -13.16 14.84 -7.81
CA MET A 135 -13.97 13.63 -7.92
C MET A 135 -14.51 13.20 -6.55
N LEU A 136 -13.64 13.11 -5.53
CA LEU A 136 -14.04 12.69 -4.18
C LEU A 136 -15.00 13.69 -3.52
N MET A 137 -14.79 14.98 -3.69
CA MET A 137 -15.70 16.02 -3.20
C MET A 137 -17.10 15.94 -3.84
N GLY A 138 -17.21 15.35 -5.03
CA GLY A 138 -18.51 15.08 -5.69
C GLY A 138 -19.28 13.92 -5.07
N PHE A 139 -18.67 13.05 -4.29
CA PHE A 139 -19.32 11.97 -3.57
C PHE A 139 -19.88 12.47 -2.23
N SER A 140 -21.06 13.02 -2.22
CA SER A 140 -21.72 13.71 -1.09
C SER A 140 -21.96 12.88 0.20
N ARG A 141 -21.43 11.68 0.31
CA ARG A 141 -21.62 10.76 1.45
C ARG A 141 -20.33 10.16 2.01
N VAL A 142 -19.16 10.56 1.50
CA VAL A 142 -17.90 9.90 1.90
C VAL A 142 -17.06 10.88 2.69
N GLU A 143 -17.03 10.72 4.01
CA GLU A 143 -16.09 11.41 4.91
C GLU A 143 -14.71 10.75 4.84
N THR A 144 -14.26 10.40 3.63
CA THR A 144 -13.00 9.69 3.39
C THR A 144 -12.01 10.64 2.74
N PHE A 145 -10.83 10.75 3.31
CA PHE A 145 -9.71 11.44 2.68
C PHE A 145 -8.63 10.43 2.29
N VAL A 146 -7.76 10.85 1.40
CA VAL A 146 -6.69 10.03 0.83
C VAL A 146 -5.37 10.77 1.00
N THR A 147 -4.36 10.07 1.46
CA THR A 147 -2.97 10.50 1.35
C THR A 147 -2.35 9.83 0.13
N ALA A 148 -1.55 10.54 -0.66
CA ALA A 148 -0.92 9.96 -1.83
C ALA A 148 0.40 10.64 -2.19
N PHE A 149 1.38 9.82 -2.55
CA PHE A 149 2.56 10.20 -3.30
C PHE A 149 2.38 9.77 -4.76
N ILE A 150 2.49 10.72 -5.68
CA ILE A 150 2.35 10.50 -7.12
C ILE A 150 3.61 11.04 -7.81
N ALA A 151 4.33 10.20 -8.53
CA ALA A 151 5.53 10.60 -9.26
C ALA A 151 5.45 10.22 -10.73
N LYS A 152 5.69 11.19 -11.63
CA LYS A 152 5.91 10.95 -13.05
C LYS A 152 7.41 10.97 -13.33
N ILE A 153 7.92 9.84 -13.77
CA ILE A 153 9.34 9.54 -13.96
C ILE A 153 9.64 9.59 -15.46
N ASP A 154 10.60 10.39 -15.85
CA ASP A 154 11.18 10.46 -17.20
C ASP A 154 12.56 9.79 -17.16
N LEU A 155 12.62 8.53 -17.58
CA LEU A 155 13.81 7.71 -17.52
C LEU A 155 14.89 8.21 -18.50
N LYS A 156 14.49 8.79 -19.62
CA LYS A 156 15.41 9.33 -20.60
C LYS A 156 16.09 10.60 -20.10
N ALA A 157 15.33 11.46 -19.41
CA ALA A 157 15.86 12.70 -18.86
C ALA A 157 16.54 12.52 -17.49
N GLY A 158 16.41 11.37 -16.83
CA GLY A 158 16.93 11.13 -15.48
C GLY A 158 16.30 12.03 -14.42
N ARG A 159 15.02 12.35 -14.57
CA ARG A 159 14.29 13.26 -13.67
C ARG A 159 12.87 12.77 -13.42
N ALA A 160 12.33 13.19 -12.29
CA ALA A 160 10.93 12.98 -11.97
C ALA A 160 10.29 14.25 -11.44
N THR A 161 8.99 14.40 -11.70
CA THR A 161 8.13 15.37 -11.01
C THR A 161 7.19 14.60 -10.09
N TYR A 162 6.84 15.19 -8.95
CA TYR A 162 5.99 14.53 -7.98
C TYR A 162 5.01 15.49 -7.30
N CYS A 163 3.98 14.92 -6.71
CA CYS A 163 3.07 15.57 -5.75
C CYS A 163 2.93 14.66 -4.55
N SER A 164 3.22 15.16 -3.36
CA SER A 164 2.91 14.49 -2.09
C SER A 164 1.71 15.19 -1.47
N ALA A 165 0.60 14.47 -1.39
CA ALA A 165 -0.68 14.97 -0.91
C ALA A 165 -0.98 14.36 0.46
N GLY A 166 -0.51 14.98 1.54
CA GLY A 166 -0.65 14.51 2.91
C GLY A 166 0.09 13.21 3.24
N HIS A 167 0.91 12.72 2.32
CA HIS A 167 1.61 11.43 2.44
C HIS A 167 2.96 11.59 3.15
N PRO A 168 3.45 10.57 3.91
CA PRO A 168 4.78 10.61 4.50
C PRO A 168 5.87 10.97 3.49
N PRO A 169 6.95 11.67 3.91
CA PRO A 169 8.01 12.10 2.99
C PRO A 169 8.70 10.91 2.31
N THR A 170 8.66 10.89 0.99
CA THR A 170 9.39 9.90 0.19
C THR A 170 10.89 10.17 0.24
N MET A 171 11.70 9.13 0.26
CA MET A 171 13.15 9.20 0.37
C MET A 171 13.85 8.87 -0.94
N VAL A 172 14.76 9.71 -1.38
CA VAL A 172 15.71 9.41 -2.45
C VAL A 172 17.01 8.93 -1.79
N ILE A 173 17.40 7.71 -2.09
CA ILE A 173 18.61 7.08 -1.56
C ILE A 173 19.68 7.11 -2.65
N ARG A 174 20.81 7.74 -2.35
CA ARG A 174 21.99 7.74 -3.20
C ARG A 174 23.06 6.87 -2.55
N PRO A 175 23.32 5.65 -3.07
CA PRO A 175 24.28 4.76 -2.46
C PRO A 175 25.71 5.32 -2.51
N SER A 176 26.56 4.87 -1.61
CA SER A 176 27.98 5.18 -1.65
C SER A 176 28.59 4.72 -2.97
N SER A 177 29.22 5.60 -3.70
CA SER A 177 29.94 5.23 -4.92
C SER A 177 31.44 5.47 -4.75
N LYS A 178 32.26 4.45 -5.01
CA LYS A 178 33.67 4.67 -5.27
C LYS A 178 33.83 5.22 -6.70
N PRO A 179 34.45 6.39 -6.91
CA PRO A 179 34.72 6.86 -8.25
C PRO A 179 35.61 5.86 -8.99
N LEU A 180 35.23 5.51 -10.22
CA LEU A 180 36.11 4.83 -11.16
C LEU A 180 37.28 5.80 -11.51
N GLY A 181 38.36 5.77 -10.73
CA GLY A 181 39.53 6.66 -10.98
C GLY A 181 40.18 7.28 -9.75
N GLY A 182 39.92 6.80 -8.52
CA GLY A 182 40.74 7.14 -7.35
C GLY A 182 40.40 8.46 -6.63
N GLY A 183 39.18 9.01 -6.85
CA GLY A 183 38.69 10.14 -6.07
C GLY A 183 38.10 9.72 -4.69
N GLU A 184 37.75 10.70 -3.88
CA GLU A 184 37.12 10.44 -2.58
C GLU A 184 35.80 9.65 -2.74
N THR A 185 35.59 8.68 -1.85
CA THR A 185 34.35 7.90 -1.78
C THR A 185 33.25 8.85 -1.35
N ARG A 186 32.24 9.06 -2.20
CA ARG A 186 31.01 9.77 -1.80
C ARG A 186 30.27 8.86 -0.82
N GLY A 187 30.07 9.34 0.41
CA GLY A 187 29.21 8.65 1.40
C GLY A 187 27.80 8.51 0.84
N GLY A 188 27.09 7.46 1.25
CA GLY A 188 25.67 7.32 0.92
C GLY A 188 24.86 8.47 1.51
N GLU A 189 23.79 8.86 0.83
CA GLU A 189 22.91 9.96 1.22
C GLU A 189 21.46 9.51 1.12
N VAL A 190 20.63 9.92 2.08
CA VAL A 190 19.17 9.80 2.03
C VAL A 190 18.57 11.19 2.10
N GLU A 191 17.94 11.62 1.01
CA GLU A 191 17.27 12.91 0.87
C GLU A 191 15.76 12.73 0.99
N LEU A 192 15.10 13.56 1.80
CA LEU A 192 13.65 13.62 1.90
C LEU A 192 13.09 14.57 0.84
N LEU A 193 12.06 14.13 0.12
CA LEU A 193 11.35 14.98 -0.82
C LEU A 193 10.41 15.94 -0.07
N GLY A 194 10.76 17.22 -0.01
CA GLY A 194 10.16 18.21 0.88
C GLY A 194 8.92 18.93 0.36
N CYS A 195 8.51 18.75 -0.91
CA CYS A 195 7.31 19.42 -1.44
C CYS A 195 6.06 18.67 -0.96
N GLN A 196 5.31 19.28 -0.05
CA GLN A 196 4.12 18.70 0.59
C GLN A 196 2.88 19.53 0.29
N SER A 197 1.76 18.86 0.02
CA SER A 197 0.42 19.41 -0.14
C SER A 197 -0.52 18.77 0.88
N GLY A 198 -1.73 19.31 1.05
CA GLY A 198 -2.72 18.70 1.93
C GLY A 198 -3.34 17.43 1.36
N VAL A 199 -4.05 16.67 2.20
CA VAL A 199 -4.72 15.42 1.84
C VAL A 199 -5.78 15.62 0.74
N ILE A 200 -6.12 14.57 0.03
CA ILE A 200 -7.09 14.58 -1.08
C ILE A 200 -8.47 14.22 -0.52
N GLY A 201 -9.51 14.93 -0.91
CA GLY A 201 -10.90 14.65 -0.51
C GLY A 201 -11.37 15.33 0.78
N ALA A 202 -10.50 16.07 1.49
CA ALA A 202 -10.87 16.74 2.74
C ALA A 202 -11.37 18.18 2.54
N PHE A 203 -10.85 18.89 1.55
CA PHE A 203 -11.18 20.30 1.34
C PHE A 203 -11.35 20.62 -0.16
N GLU A 204 -12.40 21.36 -0.50
CA GLU A 204 -12.73 21.71 -1.89
C GLU A 204 -11.64 22.56 -2.56
N SER A 205 -11.07 23.54 -1.87
CA SER A 205 -10.10 24.50 -2.39
C SER A 205 -8.66 24.12 -2.03
N MET A 206 -8.28 22.85 -2.12
CA MET A 206 -6.92 22.40 -1.84
C MET A 206 -5.98 22.71 -3.03
N VAL A 207 -4.82 23.29 -2.72
CA VAL A 207 -3.74 23.54 -3.70
C VAL A 207 -2.76 22.38 -3.63
N TYR A 208 -2.50 21.77 -4.79
CA TYR A 208 -1.51 20.71 -4.95
C TYR A 208 -0.30 21.24 -5.70
N GLU A 209 0.86 21.12 -5.09
CA GLU A 209 2.12 21.59 -5.63
C GLU A 209 2.89 20.46 -6.32
N THR A 210 3.77 20.84 -7.24
CA THR A 210 4.65 19.90 -7.95
C THR A 210 6.09 20.13 -7.52
N GLY A 211 6.67 19.11 -6.88
CA GLY A 211 8.10 19.01 -6.66
C GLY A 211 8.80 18.30 -7.81
N ALA A 212 10.12 18.35 -7.80
CA ALA A 212 10.94 17.63 -8.76
C ALA A 212 12.23 17.12 -8.10
N PHE A 213 12.75 16.00 -8.61
CA PHE A 213 14.09 15.49 -8.26
C PHE A 213 14.77 14.90 -9.49
N THR A 214 16.08 14.80 -9.43
CA THR A 214 16.88 14.10 -10.43
C THR A 214 17.42 12.80 -9.83
N PHE A 215 17.67 11.83 -10.69
CA PHE A 215 18.23 10.55 -10.31
C PHE A 215 19.27 10.08 -11.32
N ALA A 216 20.20 9.28 -10.85
CA ALA A 216 21.21 8.59 -11.64
C ALA A 216 21.02 7.07 -11.51
N PRO A 217 21.61 6.26 -12.42
CA PRO A 217 21.64 4.82 -12.25
C PRO A 217 22.24 4.39 -10.91
N GLY A 218 21.50 3.54 -10.18
CA GLY A 218 21.83 3.10 -8.82
C GLY A 218 21.16 3.90 -7.71
N ASP A 219 20.61 5.09 -8.01
CA ASP A 219 19.76 5.80 -7.04
C ASP A 219 18.45 5.03 -6.83
N MET A 220 17.91 5.12 -5.62
CA MET A 220 16.66 4.45 -5.26
C MET A 220 15.63 5.47 -4.74
N LEU A 221 14.37 5.19 -5.02
CA LEU A 221 13.23 5.91 -4.45
C LEU A 221 12.55 4.97 -3.47
N PHE A 222 12.49 5.34 -2.18
CA PHE A 222 11.83 4.56 -1.16
C PHE A 222 10.59 5.28 -0.64
N MET A 223 9.47 4.59 -0.72
CA MET A 223 8.15 5.08 -0.35
C MET A 223 7.53 4.15 0.70
N TYR A 224 6.75 4.71 1.61
CA TYR A 224 6.16 3.95 2.71
C TYR A 224 4.90 4.66 3.21
N THR A 225 3.96 3.90 3.78
CA THR A 225 2.78 4.44 4.46
C THR A 225 3.08 4.73 5.93
N ASP A 226 2.24 5.54 6.56
CA ASP A 226 2.41 6.04 7.91
C ASP A 226 2.52 4.93 8.97
N GLY A 227 1.83 3.78 8.76
CA GLY A 227 1.98 2.60 9.60
C GLY A 227 3.44 2.15 9.81
N THR A 228 4.35 2.53 8.88
CA THR A 228 5.79 2.24 9.02
C THR A 228 6.44 3.08 10.13
N ILE A 229 6.25 4.39 10.10
CA ILE A 229 6.91 5.32 11.05
C ILE A 229 6.13 5.49 12.35
N GLU A 230 4.84 5.22 12.33
CA GLU A 230 3.95 5.27 13.48
C GLU A 230 3.87 3.94 14.26
N ALA A 231 4.52 2.88 13.75
CA ALA A 231 4.69 1.62 14.48
C ALA A 231 5.28 1.87 15.87
N ARG A 232 4.71 1.22 16.91
CA ARG A 232 5.05 1.47 18.31
C ARG A 232 5.73 0.27 18.96
N ASP A 233 6.73 0.55 19.78
CA ASP A 233 7.29 -0.46 20.68
C ASP A 233 6.40 -0.65 21.92
N ARG A 234 6.79 -1.58 22.80
CA ARG A 234 6.08 -1.86 24.06
C ARG A 234 6.00 -0.65 25.02
N SER A 235 6.84 0.35 24.86
CA SER A 235 6.81 1.59 25.64
C SER A 235 5.87 2.63 25.03
N GLY A 236 5.36 2.41 23.81
CA GLY A 236 4.56 3.35 23.04
C GLY A 236 5.38 4.33 22.20
N ALA A 237 6.71 4.17 22.14
CA ALA A 237 7.56 5.01 21.31
C ALA A 237 7.42 4.65 19.83
N PHE A 238 7.37 5.67 18.96
CA PHE A 238 7.31 5.47 17.51
C PHE A 238 8.63 4.95 16.93
N PHE A 239 8.54 4.16 15.87
CA PHE A 239 9.69 3.78 15.06
C PHE A 239 10.38 5.03 14.49
N GLY A 240 9.62 5.89 13.87
CA GLY A 240 10.01 7.22 13.44
C GLY A 240 10.85 7.27 12.16
N GLU A 241 10.82 8.44 11.52
CA GLU A 241 11.50 8.69 10.24
C GLU A 241 13.04 8.57 10.35
N GLN A 242 13.63 9.04 11.45
CA GLN A 242 15.09 9.03 11.60
C GLN A 242 15.66 7.60 11.63
N ARG A 243 14.99 6.68 12.35
CA ARG A 243 15.41 5.27 12.41
C ARG A 243 15.27 4.59 11.05
N LEU A 244 14.18 4.87 10.32
CA LEU A 244 13.99 4.39 8.96
C LEU A 244 15.11 4.89 8.04
N ARG A 245 15.45 6.17 8.11
CA ARG A 245 16.51 6.79 7.32
C ARG A 245 17.88 6.16 7.58
N ASP A 246 18.24 5.96 8.86
CA ASP A 246 19.49 5.35 9.26
C ASP A 246 19.61 3.90 8.76
N LEU A 247 18.49 3.16 8.86
CA LEU A 247 18.40 1.80 8.33
C LEU A 247 18.62 1.77 6.81
N LEU A 248 17.89 2.60 6.06
CA LEU A 248 18.00 2.67 4.60
C LEU A 248 19.42 3.05 4.16
N LEU A 249 20.05 3.97 4.87
CA LEU A 249 21.44 4.34 4.62
C LEU A 249 22.39 3.15 4.80
N SER A 250 22.16 2.34 5.85
CA SER A 250 23.01 1.18 6.16
C SER A 250 22.93 0.07 5.11
N VAL A 251 21.78 -0.07 4.41
CA VAL A 251 21.54 -1.13 3.42
C VAL A 251 21.60 -0.63 1.97
N SER A 252 21.82 0.66 1.75
CA SER A 252 21.75 1.30 0.42
C SER A 252 22.74 0.73 -0.62
N GLY A 253 23.83 0.12 -0.19
CA GLY A 253 24.84 -0.47 -1.07
C GLY A 253 24.49 -1.85 -1.63
N GLU A 254 23.37 -2.45 -1.21
CA GLU A 254 23.00 -3.82 -1.58
C GLU A 254 22.03 -3.89 -2.79
N GLY A 255 21.61 -2.72 -3.31
CA GLY A 255 20.59 -2.61 -4.35
C GLY A 255 19.18 -2.76 -3.81
N VAL A 256 18.18 -2.73 -4.71
CA VAL A 256 16.74 -2.70 -4.33
C VAL A 256 16.24 -4.04 -3.78
N SER A 257 16.84 -5.16 -4.20
CA SER A 257 16.31 -6.49 -3.87
C SER A 257 16.34 -6.78 -2.37
N GLY A 258 15.16 -7.02 -1.77
CA GLY A 258 15.00 -7.36 -0.36
C GLY A 258 15.10 -6.19 0.62
N ILE A 259 15.20 -4.94 0.14
CA ILE A 259 15.29 -3.76 1.02
C ILE A 259 14.00 -3.58 1.83
N CYS A 260 12.84 -3.76 1.21
CA CYS A 260 11.55 -3.70 1.91
C CYS A 260 11.43 -4.81 2.97
N GLY A 261 11.92 -6.01 2.66
CA GLY A 261 11.96 -7.12 3.62
C GLY A 261 12.86 -6.85 4.83
N LYS A 262 13.99 -6.15 4.64
CA LYS A 262 14.87 -5.73 5.75
C LYS A 262 14.23 -4.68 6.64
N VAL A 263 13.56 -3.69 6.03
CA VAL A 263 12.79 -2.69 6.79
C VAL A 263 11.69 -3.36 7.59
N LEU A 264 10.94 -4.27 6.97
CA LEU A 264 9.89 -5.03 7.67
C LEU A 264 10.46 -5.85 8.83
N GLY A 265 11.58 -6.55 8.62
CA GLY A 265 12.22 -7.34 9.68
C GLY A 265 12.73 -6.48 10.85
N GLU A 266 13.09 -5.22 10.61
CA GLU A 266 13.43 -4.28 11.69
C GLU A 266 12.19 -3.75 12.42
N LEU A 267 11.11 -3.47 11.70
CA LEU A 267 9.82 -3.12 12.28
C LEU A 267 9.28 -4.24 13.16
N ASP A 268 9.31 -5.47 12.69
CA ASP A 268 8.86 -6.66 13.44
C ASP A 268 9.61 -6.82 14.75
N ARG A 269 10.94 -6.65 14.73
CA ARG A 269 11.77 -6.65 15.94
C ARG A 269 11.47 -5.49 16.88
N PHE A 270 11.20 -4.32 16.33
CA PHE A 270 10.91 -3.13 17.11
C PHE A 270 9.57 -3.19 17.83
N THR A 271 8.53 -3.70 17.12
CA THR A 271 7.15 -3.79 17.64
C THR A 271 6.87 -5.08 18.40
N ASP A 272 7.84 -6.02 18.46
CA ASP A 272 7.65 -7.37 19.00
C ASP A 272 6.51 -8.13 18.29
N SER A 273 6.46 -8.00 16.96
CA SER A 273 5.45 -8.58 16.06
C SER A 273 4.01 -8.08 16.26
N ALA A 274 3.83 -6.92 16.91
CA ALA A 274 2.53 -6.28 17.09
C ALA A 274 2.41 -5.06 16.17
N LEU A 275 1.91 -5.27 14.96
CA LEU A 275 1.62 -4.20 14.01
C LEU A 275 0.14 -3.83 14.10
N ASP A 276 -0.15 -2.54 14.32
CA ASP A 276 -1.50 -2.02 14.57
C ASP A 276 -2.14 -1.41 13.31
N ASP A 277 -1.36 -1.17 12.24
CA ASP A 277 -1.82 -0.56 11.01
C ASP A 277 -1.28 -1.28 9.76
N ASP A 278 -1.91 -0.99 8.62
CA ASP A 278 -1.44 -1.49 7.32
C ASP A 278 -0.05 -0.93 7.03
N ILE A 279 0.79 -1.72 6.37
CA ILE A 279 2.13 -1.31 5.96
C ILE A 279 2.30 -1.58 4.48
N ALA A 280 2.57 -0.53 3.72
CA ALA A 280 3.05 -0.64 2.35
C ALA A 280 4.45 -0.04 2.25
N LEU A 281 5.39 -0.84 1.79
CA LEU A 281 6.76 -0.45 1.49
C LEU A 281 7.00 -0.67 0.01
N VAL A 282 7.51 0.34 -0.68
CA VAL A 282 7.87 0.24 -2.11
C VAL A 282 9.22 0.88 -2.33
N SER A 283 10.10 0.18 -3.02
CA SER A 283 11.39 0.70 -3.47
C SER A 283 11.54 0.54 -4.98
N LEU A 284 12.03 1.58 -5.63
CA LEU A 284 12.39 1.59 -7.03
C LEU A 284 13.89 1.90 -7.14
N GLU A 285 14.66 1.10 -7.89
CA GLU A 285 16.04 1.41 -8.26
C GLU A 285 16.09 1.79 -9.74
N PHE A 286 16.73 2.91 -10.03
CA PHE A 286 16.95 3.38 -11.39
C PHE A 286 18.17 2.69 -11.99
N LEU A 287 17.94 1.90 -13.03
CA LEU A 287 18.98 1.15 -13.70
C LEU A 287 19.63 1.95 -14.85
N ARG A 288 20.83 1.54 -15.27
CA ARG A 288 21.39 2.08 -16.51
C ARG A 288 20.50 1.70 -17.68
N GLY A 289 20.07 2.69 -18.47
CA GLY A 289 19.34 2.44 -19.70
C GLY A 289 20.13 1.43 -20.57
N ARG A 290 19.43 0.46 -21.14
CA ARG A 290 20.05 -0.38 -22.19
C ARG A 290 20.31 0.54 -23.38
N SER A 291 21.59 0.76 -23.66
CA SER A 291 22.07 1.43 -24.89
C SER A 291 21.69 0.61 -26.13
#